data_073256eecea233a8b439821214a387d5
#
_entry.id   073256eecea233a8b439821214a387d5
#
_cell.length_a   1.000
_cell.length_b   1.000
_cell.length_c   1.000
_cell.angle_alpha   90.00
_cell.angle_beta   90.00
_cell.angle_gamma   90.00
#
_symmetry.space_group_name_H-M   'P 1'
#
loop_
_entity.id
_entity.type
_entity.pdbx_description
1 polymer ?
#
loop_
_entity_poly.entity_id
_entity_poly.type
_entity_poly.pdbx_seq_one_letter_code
_entity_poly.pdbx_strand_id
1 'polypeptide(L)'
;MSQPEVRNYLENGAEYLVSHAPGLGGFFTITASENLTNCYAHYDGVACRCPRCASMQPADMYALVNKLLLQGARRADPEFFLIAWSWGWWVDGTVPAVIDRLPQDIEMMGVSEQKVEKTIGEVRTHVEDYSISIEGPGSFALDTWKRAHARGLKTLAKIQVNNSWEMAAVSCIPVFEKIYRHVSRLFEENCVDSLMLSWTLGGYPSPTLQMLS
;
A
#
# COMPACT_ATOMS: atom_id res chain seq x y z
N MET A 1 -18.10 -10.20 1.90
CA MET A 1 -17.73 -10.29 0.47
C MET A 1 -18.45 -11.40 -0.29
N SER A 2 -18.72 -12.54 0.31
CA SER A 2 -19.51 -13.62 -0.32
C SER A 2 -21.02 -13.32 -0.45
N GLN A 3 -21.54 -12.34 0.29
CA GLN A 3 -22.95 -11.92 0.26
C GLN A 3 -23.16 -10.76 -0.72
N PRO A 4 -24.13 -10.83 -1.63
CA PRO A 4 -24.44 -9.74 -2.56
C PRO A 4 -24.74 -8.41 -1.86
N GLU A 5 -25.45 -8.46 -0.74
CA GLU A 5 -25.83 -7.28 0.05
C GLU A 5 -24.59 -6.52 0.57
N VAL A 6 -23.55 -7.27 0.99
CA VAL A 6 -22.28 -6.67 1.45
C VAL A 6 -21.53 -6.02 0.29
N ARG A 7 -21.54 -6.65 -0.89
CA ARG A 7 -20.93 -6.05 -2.09
C ARG A 7 -21.64 -4.77 -2.49
N ASN A 8 -22.97 -4.82 -2.57
CA ASN A 8 -23.80 -3.66 -2.87
C ASN A 8 -23.58 -2.53 -1.84
N TYR A 9 -23.44 -2.87 -0.56
CA TYR A 9 -23.16 -1.89 0.48
C TYR A 9 -21.83 -1.17 0.26
N LEU A 10 -20.77 -1.89 -0.12
CA LEU A 10 -19.47 -1.28 -0.42
C LEU A 10 -19.52 -0.39 -1.67
N GLU A 11 -20.12 -0.86 -2.74
CA GLU A 11 -20.25 -0.08 -3.98
C GLU A 11 -21.08 1.19 -3.74
N ASN A 12 -22.25 1.05 -3.13
CA ASN A 12 -23.14 2.19 -2.86
C ASN A 12 -22.52 3.16 -1.84
N GLY A 13 -21.78 2.64 -0.85
CA GLY A 13 -21.06 3.46 0.12
C GLY A 13 -19.95 4.28 -0.53
N ALA A 14 -19.17 3.69 -1.44
CA ALA A 14 -18.15 4.40 -2.20
C ALA A 14 -18.75 5.47 -3.11
N GLU A 15 -19.82 5.14 -3.85
CA GLU A 15 -20.56 6.09 -4.67
C GLU A 15 -21.10 7.26 -3.84
N TYR A 16 -21.71 6.96 -2.69
CA TYR A 16 -22.24 7.97 -1.77
C TYR A 16 -21.14 8.92 -1.28
N LEU A 17 -20.00 8.38 -0.83
CA LEU A 17 -18.88 9.20 -0.34
C LEU A 17 -18.37 10.14 -1.41
N VAL A 18 -18.13 9.66 -2.62
CA VAL A 18 -17.60 10.46 -3.72
C VAL A 18 -18.62 11.54 -4.14
N SER A 19 -19.90 11.19 -4.21
CA SER A 19 -20.98 12.15 -4.54
C SER A 19 -21.13 13.27 -3.50
N HIS A 20 -20.77 13.04 -2.22
CA HIS A 20 -20.98 13.99 -1.13
C HIS A 20 -19.69 14.64 -0.62
N ALA A 21 -18.54 14.33 -1.21
CA ALA A 21 -17.25 14.91 -0.86
C ALA A 21 -16.61 15.59 -2.09
N PRO A 22 -17.05 16.80 -2.47
CA PRO A 22 -16.51 17.52 -3.63
C PRO A 22 -14.97 17.68 -3.52
N GLY A 23 -14.26 17.35 -4.59
CA GLY A 23 -12.79 17.44 -4.63
C GLY A 23 -12.05 16.20 -4.11
N LEU A 24 -12.76 15.16 -3.66
CA LEU A 24 -12.17 13.86 -3.36
C LEU A 24 -11.87 13.13 -4.67
N GLY A 25 -10.59 13.03 -5.05
CA GLY A 25 -10.18 12.43 -6.33
C GLY A 25 -9.84 10.94 -6.28
N GLY A 26 -9.58 10.37 -5.10
CA GLY A 26 -9.19 8.97 -4.99
C GLY A 26 -9.30 8.39 -3.60
N PHE A 27 -9.28 7.06 -3.54
CA PHE A 27 -9.12 6.29 -2.31
C PHE A 27 -7.74 5.65 -2.24
N PHE A 28 -7.23 5.56 -1.04
CA PHE A 28 -6.14 4.65 -0.71
C PHE A 28 -6.67 3.62 0.30
N THR A 29 -6.39 2.35 0.07
CA THR A 29 -7.02 1.25 0.81
C THR A 29 -6.02 0.37 1.54
N ILE A 30 -6.39 -0.04 2.76
CA ILE A 30 -5.75 -1.13 3.51
C ILE A 30 -6.82 -2.23 3.65
N THR A 31 -6.68 -3.31 2.88
CA THR A 31 -7.69 -4.39 2.82
C THR A 31 -7.45 -5.51 3.82
N ALA A 32 -6.28 -5.54 4.44
CA ALA A 32 -5.91 -6.44 5.52
C ALA A 32 -5.08 -5.66 6.53
N SER A 33 -5.17 -5.89 7.79
CA SER A 33 -4.45 -5.32 8.93
C SER A 33 -5.38 -5.19 10.15
N GLU A 34 -5.34 -4.06 10.87
CA GLU A 34 -6.00 -3.88 12.17
C GLU A 34 -7.53 -3.95 12.10
N ASN A 35 -8.12 -3.60 10.99
CA ASN A 35 -9.57 -3.54 10.82
C ASN A 35 -10.12 -4.77 10.12
N LEU A 36 -11.25 -5.29 10.61
CA LEU A 36 -11.94 -6.46 10.05
C LEU A 36 -12.74 -6.09 8.79
N THR A 37 -12.05 -5.74 7.71
CA THR A 37 -12.66 -5.36 6.43
C THR A 37 -13.22 -6.55 5.66
N ASN A 38 -12.69 -7.76 5.93
CA ASN A 38 -13.10 -9.00 5.28
C ASN A 38 -12.66 -10.22 6.12
N CYS A 39 -13.04 -11.43 5.70
CA CYS A 39 -12.69 -12.67 6.43
C CYS A 39 -11.18 -13.00 6.45
N TYR A 40 -10.39 -12.35 5.66
CA TYR A 40 -8.93 -12.51 5.59
C TYR A 40 -8.16 -11.27 6.08
N ALA A 41 -8.82 -10.34 6.79
CA ALA A 41 -8.17 -9.13 7.28
C ALA A 41 -6.95 -9.40 8.16
N HIS A 42 -6.96 -10.50 8.91
CA HIS A 42 -5.86 -10.98 9.75
C HIS A 42 -5.32 -12.33 9.26
N TYR A 43 -5.10 -12.45 7.95
CA TYR A 43 -4.61 -13.71 7.38
C TYR A 43 -3.17 -13.99 7.79
N ASP A 44 -2.99 -15.12 8.48
CA ASP A 44 -1.72 -15.64 9.03
C ASP A 44 -1.24 -16.94 8.34
N GLY A 45 -1.85 -17.30 7.22
CA GLY A 45 -1.60 -18.57 6.52
C GLY A 45 -2.61 -19.66 6.84
N VAL A 46 -3.49 -19.44 7.84
CA VAL A 46 -4.54 -20.41 8.23
C VAL A 46 -5.80 -20.19 7.39
N ALA A 47 -6.39 -21.28 6.92
CA ALA A 47 -7.62 -21.23 6.13
C ALA A 47 -8.77 -20.54 6.88
N CYS A 48 -9.53 -19.73 6.16
CA CYS A 48 -10.71 -19.07 6.73
C CYS A 48 -11.76 -20.08 7.19
N ARG A 49 -12.24 -19.92 8.43
CA ARG A 49 -13.28 -20.78 9.02
C ARG A 49 -14.70 -20.39 8.62
N CYS A 50 -14.89 -19.27 7.96
CA CYS A 50 -16.20 -18.84 7.49
C CYS A 50 -16.71 -19.80 6.40
N PRO A 51 -17.84 -20.47 6.56
CA PRO A 51 -18.32 -21.48 5.61
C PRO A 51 -18.62 -20.89 4.22
N ARG A 52 -18.82 -19.57 4.14
CA ARG A 52 -19.08 -18.87 2.87
C ARG A 52 -17.82 -18.39 2.15
N CYS A 53 -16.74 -18.13 2.90
CA CYS A 53 -15.51 -17.57 2.35
C CYS A 53 -14.37 -18.59 2.30
N ALA A 54 -14.53 -19.76 2.93
CA ALA A 54 -13.48 -20.78 3.02
C ALA A 54 -12.96 -21.30 1.66
N SER A 55 -13.79 -21.21 0.62
CA SER A 55 -13.41 -21.59 -0.75
C SER A 55 -12.69 -20.48 -1.53
N MET A 56 -12.65 -19.25 -1.01
CA MET A 56 -11.98 -18.13 -1.63
C MET A 56 -10.51 -18.09 -1.20
N GLN A 57 -9.64 -17.59 -2.08
CA GLN A 57 -8.26 -17.28 -1.69
C GLN A 57 -8.17 -15.86 -1.10
N PRO A 58 -7.22 -15.58 -0.19
CA PRO A 58 -7.01 -14.23 0.34
C PRO A 58 -6.83 -13.19 -0.78
N ALA A 59 -6.08 -13.54 -1.82
CA ALA A 59 -5.83 -12.68 -2.95
C ALA A 59 -7.10 -12.33 -3.75
N ASP A 60 -8.03 -13.28 -3.90
CA ASP A 60 -9.33 -13.00 -4.55
C ASP A 60 -10.15 -12.03 -3.71
N MET A 61 -10.08 -12.17 -2.38
CA MET A 61 -10.81 -11.30 -1.46
C MET A 61 -10.28 -9.87 -1.49
N TYR A 62 -8.96 -9.70 -1.41
CA TYR A 62 -8.34 -8.36 -1.43
C TYR A 62 -8.56 -7.65 -2.77
N ALA A 63 -8.40 -8.36 -3.88
CA ALA A 63 -8.68 -7.80 -5.19
C ALA A 63 -10.16 -7.43 -5.37
N LEU A 64 -11.08 -8.27 -4.87
CA LEU A 64 -12.52 -8.01 -4.93
C LEU A 64 -12.92 -6.76 -4.14
N VAL A 65 -12.41 -6.57 -2.92
CA VAL A 65 -12.72 -5.37 -2.12
C VAL A 65 -12.30 -4.10 -2.86
N ASN A 66 -11.07 -4.06 -3.37
CA ASN A 66 -10.56 -2.91 -4.12
C ASN A 66 -11.40 -2.65 -5.39
N LYS A 67 -11.74 -3.70 -6.13
CA LYS A 67 -12.58 -3.60 -7.33
C LYS A 67 -13.95 -3.00 -7.03
N LEU A 68 -14.63 -3.48 -5.99
CA LEU A 68 -15.97 -2.99 -5.63
C LEU A 68 -15.94 -1.51 -5.21
N LEU A 69 -14.94 -1.11 -4.42
CA LEU A 69 -14.78 0.29 -4.01
C LEU A 69 -14.55 1.20 -5.23
N LEU A 70 -13.68 0.80 -6.16
CA LEU A 70 -13.43 1.58 -7.38
C LEU A 70 -14.68 1.64 -8.28
N GLN A 71 -15.37 0.52 -8.46
CA GLN A 71 -16.60 0.47 -9.25
C GLN A 71 -17.68 1.39 -8.69
N GLY A 72 -17.88 1.38 -7.38
CA GLY A 72 -18.83 2.28 -6.72
C GLY A 72 -18.44 3.75 -6.87
N ALA A 73 -17.18 4.09 -6.59
CA ALA A 73 -16.67 5.44 -6.70
C ALA A 73 -16.83 6.02 -8.12
N ARG A 74 -16.56 5.22 -9.15
CA ARG A 74 -16.65 5.61 -10.56
C ARG A 74 -18.07 5.78 -11.10
N ARG A 75 -19.08 5.38 -10.36
CA ARG A 75 -20.46 5.76 -10.69
C ARG A 75 -20.71 7.25 -10.45
N ALA A 76 -20.01 7.84 -9.47
CA ALA A 76 -20.10 9.27 -9.15
C ALA A 76 -19.05 10.11 -9.88
N ASP A 77 -17.83 9.59 -10.03
CA ASP A 77 -16.72 10.24 -10.75
C ASP A 77 -15.95 9.23 -11.60
N PRO A 78 -16.11 9.22 -12.93
CA PRO A 78 -15.43 8.29 -13.83
C PRO A 78 -13.90 8.33 -13.77
N GLU A 79 -13.30 9.48 -13.40
CA GLU A 79 -11.85 9.68 -13.30
C GLU A 79 -11.29 9.29 -11.92
N PHE A 80 -12.15 8.82 -11.02
CA PHE A 80 -11.74 8.46 -9.66
C PHE A 80 -10.70 7.34 -9.66
N PHE A 81 -9.62 7.51 -8.89
CA PHE A 81 -8.55 6.52 -8.78
C PHE A 81 -8.57 5.78 -7.44
N LEU A 82 -7.96 4.61 -7.40
CA LEU A 82 -7.79 3.82 -6.19
C LEU A 82 -6.39 3.26 -6.10
N ILE A 83 -5.76 3.47 -4.96
CA ILE A 83 -4.46 2.92 -4.61
C ILE A 83 -4.68 1.75 -3.65
N ALA A 84 -4.29 0.54 -4.07
CA ALA A 84 -4.28 -0.66 -3.23
C ALA A 84 -2.92 -0.81 -2.55
N TRP A 85 -2.89 -0.70 -1.23
CA TRP A 85 -1.65 -0.87 -0.49
C TRP A 85 -1.46 -2.32 -0.05
N SER A 86 -0.25 -2.87 -0.28
CA SER A 86 0.12 -4.24 0.12
C SER A 86 0.26 -4.45 1.63
N TRP A 87 0.06 -3.42 2.42
CA TRP A 87 0.09 -3.50 3.88
C TRP A 87 -0.90 -4.55 4.39
N GLY A 88 -0.44 -5.41 5.29
CA GLY A 88 -1.27 -6.51 5.81
C GLY A 88 -1.28 -7.78 4.94
N TRP A 89 -0.69 -7.80 3.75
CA TRP A 89 -0.58 -9.00 2.91
C TRP A 89 0.71 -9.78 3.22
N TRP A 90 0.90 -10.11 4.50
CA TRP A 90 2.18 -10.56 5.06
C TRP A 90 2.59 -11.97 4.65
N VAL A 91 1.64 -12.86 4.40
CA VAL A 91 1.93 -14.25 4.05
C VAL A 91 2.61 -14.33 2.69
N ASP A 92 3.72 -15.07 2.63
CA ASP A 92 4.50 -15.21 1.41
C ASP A 92 3.66 -15.68 0.23
N GLY A 93 3.91 -15.10 -0.93
CA GLY A 93 3.13 -15.34 -2.14
C GLY A 93 1.81 -14.57 -2.24
N THR A 94 1.34 -13.93 -1.18
CA THR A 94 0.07 -13.18 -1.22
C THR A 94 0.16 -11.95 -2.10
N VAL A 95 1.21 -11.12 -1.95
CA VAL A 95 1.37 -9.89 -2.74
C VAL A 95 1.36 -10.17 -4.25
N PRO A 96 2.21 -11.05 -4.80
CA PRO A 96 2.16 -11.37 -6.23
C PRO A 96 0.81 -11.94 -6.66
N ALA A 97 0.17 -12.78 -5.83
CA ALA A 97 -1.13 -13.35 -6.15
C ALA A 97 -2.25 -12.29 -6.20
N VAL A 98 -2.18 -11.25 -5.37
CA VAL A 98 -3.12 -10.10 -5.42
C VAL A 98 -2.87 -9.27 -6.67
N ILE A 99 -1.62 -8.92 -6.95
CA ILE A 99 -1.25 -8.16 -8.14
C ILE A 99 -1.81 -8.82 -9.41
N ASP A 100 -1.74 -10.14 -9.51
CA ASP A 100 -2.25 -10.89 -10.67
C ASP A 100 -3.78 -10.78 -10.84
N ARG A 101 -4.50 -10.39 -9.80
CA ARG A 101 -5.97 -10.30 -9.75
C ARG A 101 -6.51 -8.88 -9.75
N LEU A 102 -5.67 -7.90 -9.41
CA LEU A 102 -6.08 -6.50 -9.43
C LEU A 102 -6.50 -6.07 -10.84
N PRO A 103 -7.57 -5.30 -11.01
CA PRO A 103 -7.85 -4.57 -12.24
C PRO A 103 -6.67 -3.67 -12.62
N GLN A 104 -6.40 -3.51 -13.92
CA GLN A 104 -5.25 -2.72 -14.41
C GLN A 104 -5.36 -1.22 -14.13
N ASP A 105 -6.54 -0.75 -13.81
CA ASP A 105 -6.86 0.65 -13.49
C ASP A 105 -6.79 0.94 -11.97
N ILE A 106 -6.28 -0.01 -11.19
CA ILE A 106 -5.93 0.17 -9.77
C ILE A 106 -4.42 0.38 -9.68
N GLU A 107 -4.02 1.36 -8.89
CA GLU A 107 -2.61 1.64 -8.61
C GLU A 107 -2.13 0.78 -7.44
N MET A 108 -0.90 0.26 -7.55
CA MET A 108 -0.33 -0.65 -6.55
C MET A 108 0.71 0.07 -5.68
N MET A 109 0.48 0.15 -4.37
CA MET A 109 1.45 0.73 -3.43
C MET A 109 2.14 -0.33 -2.59
N GLY A 110 3.46 -0.20 -2.45
CA GLY A 110 4.30 -1.03 -1.59
C GLY A 110 5.23 -0.20 -0.71
N VAL A 111 5.63 -0.74 0.44
CA VAL A 111 6.65 -0.12 1.31
C VAL A 111 8.03 -0.39 0.72
N SER A 112 8.78 0.67 0.47
CA SER A 112 10.09 0.59 -0.18
C SER A 112 11.13 -0.17 0.64
N GLU A 113 11.09 -0.03 1.96
CA GLU A 113 12.07 -0.61 2.89
C GLU A 113 11.70 -2.00 3.39
N GLN A 114 10.52 -2.52 3.03
CA GLN A 114 10.02 -3.79 3.55
C GLN A 114 10.94 -4.96 3.21
N LYS A 115 11.18 -5.82 4.20
CA LYS A 115 12.06 -7.00 4.14
C LYS A 115 13.54 -6.69 3.82
N VAL A 116 13.98 -5.45 3.98
CA VAL A 116 15.42 -5.13 3.86
C VAL A 116 16.16 -5.63 5.09
N GLU A 117 17.14 -6.50 4.86
CA GLU A 117 18.00 -7.01 5.93
C GLU A 117 18.97 -5.93 6.43
N LYS A 118 19.23 -5.95 7.72
CA LYS A 118 20.16 -5.05 8.39
C LYS A 118 20.96 -5.79 9.45
N THR A 119 22.26 -5.53 9.51
CA THR A 119 23.12 -6.04 10.59
C THR A 119 23.68 -4.85 11.36
N ILE A 120 23.45 -4.83 12.67
CA ILE A 120 23.99 -3.81 13.57
C ILE A 120 24.79 -4.54 14.64
N GLY A 121 26.09 -4.29 14.68
CA GLY A 121 27.01 -5.13 15.44
C GLY A 121 26.95 -6.58 14.91
N GLU A 122 26.70 -7.53 15.79
CA GLU A 122 26.54 -8.94 15.43
C GLU A 122 25.08 -9.38 15.30
N VAL A 123 24.13 -8.46 15.50
CA VAL A 123 22.69 -8.74 15.44
C VAL A 123 22.17 -8.55 14.01
N ARG A 124 21.75 -9.65 13.38
CA ARG A 124 21.05 -9.62 12.10
C ARG A 124 19.56 -9.41 12.35
N THR A 125 18.97 -8.45 11.66
CA THR A 125 17.54 -8.14 11.68
C THR A 125 17.08 -7.74 10.29
N HIS A 126 15.78 -7.50 10.12
CA HIS A 126 15.21 -6.96 8.90
C HIS A 126 14.15 -5.91 9.24
N VAL A 127 13.83 -5.10 8.27
CA VAL A 127 12.78 -4.08 8.42
C VAL A 127 11.47 -4.67 7.93
N GLU A 128 10.49 -4.78 8.83
CA GLU A 128 9.14 -5.25 8.46
C GLU A 128 8.25 -4.11 7.95
N ASP A 129 8.54 -2.91 8.41
CA ASP A 129 7.73 -1.73 8.18
C ASP A 129 8.55 -0.64 7.45
N TYR A 130 7.96 0.53 7.25
CA TYR A 130 8.61 1.70 6.72
C TYR A 130 9.54 2.33 7.76
N SER A 131 10.77 2.67 7.38
CA SER A 131 11.76 3.21 8.29
C SER A 131 12.73 4.16 7.58
N ILE A 132 12.89 5.36 8.14
CA ILE A 132 13.89 6.34 7.69
C ILE A 132 15.34 5.86 7.97
N SER A 133 15.51 4.80 8.76
CA SER A 133 16.83 4.29 9.15
C SER A 133 17.53 3.51 8.04
N ILE A 134 16.80 3.11 7.02
CA ILE A 134 17.29 2.28 5.91
C ILE A 134 17.13 2.98 4.56
N GLU A 135 18.08 2.76 3.67
CA GLU A 135 17.98 3.17 2.27
C GLU A 135 17.38 2.01 1.49
N GLY A 136 16.14 2.20 1.00
CA GLY A 136 15.54 1.33 -0.01
C GLY A 136 15.98 1.71 -1.42
N PRO A 137 15.30 1.17 -2.45
CA PRO A 137 14.30 0.13 -2.31
C PRO A 137 14.91 -1.24 -2.00
N GLY A 138 14.17 -2.07 -1.25
CA GLY A 138 14.51 -3.48 -1.05
C GLY A 138 14.11 -4.35 -2.25
N SER A 139 14.72 -5.54 -2.36
CA SER A 139 14.41 -6.48 -3.45
C SER A 139 12.94 -6.86 -3.49
N PHE A 140 12.32 -7.06 -2.33
CA PHE A 140 10.89 -7.41 -2.24
C PHE A 140 10.00 -6.30 -2.84
N ALA A 141 10.30 -5.04 -2.58
CA ALA A 141 9.57 -3.90 -3.13
C ALA A 141 9.78 -3.81 -4.66
N LEU A 142 11.03 -3.95 -5.11
CA LEU A 142 11.36 -3.94 -6.54
C LEU A 142 10.64 -5.04 -7.31
N ASP A 143 10.65 -6.27 -6.81
CA ASP A 143 9.96 -7.40 -7.44
C ASP A 143 8.43 -7.16 -7.50
N THR A 144 7.88 -6.57 -6.43
CA THR A 144 6.46 -6.18 -6.36
C THR A 144 6.11 -5.17 -7.46
N TRP A 145 6.86 -4.08 -7.59
CA TRP A 145 6.59 -3.04 -8.58
C TRP A 145 6.86 -3.50 -10.01
N LYS A 146 7.95 -4.21 -10.26
CA LYS A 146 8.25 -4.80 -11.58
C LYS A 146 7.13 -5.75 -12.04
N ARG A 147 6.58 -6.56 -11.12
CA ARG A 147 5.42 -7.41 -11.42
C ARG A 147 4.17 -6.60 -11.73
N ALA A 148 3.89 -5.56 -10.94
CA ALA A 148 2.75 -4.68 -11.16
C ALA A 148 2.84 -3.97 -12.52
N HIS A 149 4.00 -3.38 -12.84
CA HIS A 149 4.29 -2.76 -14.14
C HIS A 149 4.13 -3.74 -15.31
N ALA A 150 4.63 -4.96 -15.18
CA ALA A 150 4.48 -6.00 -16.20
C ALA A 150 3.00 -6.35 -16.50
N ARG A 151 2.12 -6.06 -15.54
CA ARG A 151 0.66 -6.17 -15.71
C ARG A 151 -0.02 -4.87 -16.15
N GLY A 152 0.73 -3.79 -16.33
CA GLY A 152 0.21 -2.48 -16.73
C GLY A 152 -0.43 -1.68 -15.59
N LEU A 153 -0.17 -2.05 -14.31
CA LEU A 153 -0.59 -1.23 -13.18
C LEU A 153 0.40 -0.08 -12.97
N LYS A 154 -0.11 1.08 -12.59
CA LYS A 154 0.72 2.13 -11.99
C LYS A 154 1.18 1.72 -10.59
N THR A 155 2.35 2.21 -10.19
CA THR A 155 2.99 1.82 -8.94
C THR A 155 3.38 3.02 -8.09
N LEU A 156 3.25 2.84 -6.78
CA LEU A 156 3.64 3.85 -5.79
C LEU A 156 4.60 3.25 -4.77
N ALA A 157 5.65 4.01 -4.46
CA ALA A 157 6.50 3.71 -3.33
C ALA A 157 6.07 4.48 -2.09
N LYS A 158 5.76 3.75 -1.02
CA LYS A 158 5.63 4.33 0.32
C LYS A 158 7.02 4.43 0.93
N ILE A 159 7.44 5.64 1.31
CA ILE A 159 8.72 5.92 1.96
C ILE A 159 8.54 6.85 3.17
N GLN A 160 9.50 6.85 4.09
CA GLN A 160 9.56 7.80 5.20
C GLN A 160 10.59 8.89 4.91
N VAL A 161 10.19 10.16 5.00
CA VAL A 161 11.05 11.29 4.67
C VAL A 161 11.22 12.31 5.81
N ASN A 162 10.30 12.37 6.75
CA ASN A 162 10.34 13.34 7.86
C ASN A 162 10.72 12.68 9.18
N ASN A 163 10.05 11.63 9.55
CA ASN A 163 10.19 10.89 10.79
C ASN A 163 10.24 9.39 10.51
N SER A 164 10.55 8.60 11.52
CA SER A 164 10.37 7.16 11.47
C SER A 164 9.12 6.75 12.26
N TRP A 165 8.64 5.54 12.05
CA TRP A 165 7.58 4.98 12.88
C TRP A 165 8.02 4.87 14.35
N GLU A 166 9.25 4.42 14.57
CA GLU A 166 9.84 4.22 15.91
C GLU A 166 9.99 5.53 16.70
N MET A 167 10.13 6.65 16.00
CA MET A 167 10.30 7.99 16.56
C MET A 167 9.25 8.96 16.02
N ALA A 168 8.01 8.54 15.98
CA ALA A 168 6.90 9.30 15.38
C ALA A 168 6.67 10.69 16.02
N ALA A 169 7.06 10.86 17.28
CA ALA A 169 6.97 12.15 17.97
C ALA A 169 8.03 13.18 17.51
N VAL A 170 9.06 12.76 16.79
CA VAL A 170 10.07 13.66 16.22
C VAL A 170 9.60 14.06 14.81
N SER A 171 9.18 15.29 14.65
CA SER A 171 8.55 15.80 13.43
C SER A 171 9.49 15.85 12.22
N CYS A 172 10.80 15.97 12.45
CA CYS A 172 11.79 15.98 11.38
C CYS A 172 13.11 15.36 11.86
N ILE A 173 13.54 14.29 11.18
CA ILE A 173 14.86 13.68 11.38
C ILE A 173 15.73 14.12 10.19
N PRO A 174 16.80 14.91 10.39
CA PRO A 174 17.54 15.53 9.29
C PRO A 174 18.55 14.57 8.65
N VAL A 175 18.06 13.55 7.96
CA VAL A 175 18.87 12.54 7.23
C VAL A 175 18.80 12.74 5.72
N PHE A 176 19.02 13.98 5.28
CA PHE A 176 18.84 14.42 3.88
C PHE A 176 19.55 13.53 2.86
N GLU A 177 20.81 13.21 3.09
CA GLU A 177 21.61 12.40 2.16
C GLU A 177 21.02 11.00 1.98
N LYS A 178 20.56 10.38 3.07
CA LYS A 178 19.95 9.06 3.04
C LYS A 178 18.64 9.07 2.23
N ILE A 179 17.80 10.07 2.44
CA ILE A 179 16.56 10.25 1.71
C ILE A 179 16.83 10.53 0.24
N TYR A 180 17.78 11.40 -0.07
CA TYR A 180 18.19 11.68 -1.43
C TYR A 180 18.66 10.42 -2.16
N ARG A 181 19.52 9.61 -1.54
CA ARG A 181 20.00 8.36 -2.13
C ARG A 181 18.87 7.37 -2.36
N HIS A 182 17.95 7.26 -1.39
CA HIS A 182 16.79 6.37 -1.51
C HIS A 182 15.91 6.76 -2.70
N VAL A 183 15.56 8.03 -2.80
CA VAL A 183 14.72 8.54 -3.89
C VAL A 183 15.43 8.44 -5.23
N SER A 184 16.76 8.75 -5.29
CA SER A 184 17.54 8.58 -6.50
C SER A 184 17.53 7.14 -7.03
N ARG A 185 17.66 6.15 -6.13
CA ARG A 185 17.57 4.73 -6.51
C ARG A 185 16.18 4.37 -7.05
N LEU A 186 15.10 4.91 -6.47
CA LEU A 186 13.76 4.69 -6.99
C LEU A 186 13.60 5.20 -8.42
N PHE A 187 14.19 6.38 -8.74
CA PHE A 187 14.20 6.90 -10.10
C PHE A 187 15.05 6.05 -11.04
N GLU A 188 16.22 5.59 -10.61
CA GLU A 188 17.13 4.75 -11.41
C GLU A 188 16.48 3.41 -11.79
N GLU A 189 15.74 2.79 -10.87
CA GLU A 189 15.02 1.53 -11.12
C GLU A 189 13.85 1.68 -12.09
N ASN A 190 13.33 2.89 -12.26
CA ASN A 190 12.26 3.24 -13.20
C ASN A 190 11.06 2.29 -13.17
N CYS A 191 10.66 1.91 -11.96
CA CYS A 191 9.53 1.02 -11.73
C CYS A 191 8.52 1.58 -10.71
N VAL A 192 8.56 2.89 -10.48
CA VAL A 192 7.68 3.62 -9.57
C VAL A 192 7.19 4.90 -10.25
N ASP A 193 5.87 5.08 -10.32
CA ASP A 193 5.24 6.23 -10.98
C ASP A 193 5.02 7.39 -10.01
N SER A 194 4.86 7.10 -8.70
CA SER A 194 4.52 8.08 -7.68
C SER A 194 5.08 7.71 -6.31
N LEU A 195 5.15 8.70 -5.41
CA LEU A 195 5.64 8.52 -4.05
C LEU A 195 4.56 8.90 -3.04
N MET A 196 4.41 8.11 -1.98
CA MET A 196 3.73 8.48 -0.76
C MET A 196 4.78 8.83 0.30
N LEU A 197 4.87 10.10 0.65
CA LEU A 197 5.93 10.64 1.52
C LEU A 197 5.47 10.69 2.97
N SER A 198 5.93 9.76 3.78
CA SER A 198 5.67 9.64 5.21
C SER A 198 4.30 9.10 5.60
N TRP A 199 4.22 8.63 6.82
CA TRP A 199 3.04 8.20 7.56
C TRP A 199 3.10 8.84 8.94
N THR A 200 2.02 8.84 9.73
CA THR A 200 1.95 9.45 11.06
C THR A 200 2.74 10.77 11.19
N LEU A 201 2.17 11.83 11.64
CA LEU A 201 2.80 13.14 11.87
C LEU A 201 3.80 13.63 10.79
N GLY A 202 3.98 12.86 9.71
CA GLY A 202 4.92 13.14 8.63
C GLY A 202 4.49 14.25 7.68
N GLY A 203 3.28 14.77 7.83
CA GLY A 203 2.73 15.86 7.01
C GLY A 203 3.17 17.26 7.42
N TYR A 204 4.04 17.40 8.42
CA TYR A 204 4.58 18.71 8.78
C TYR A 204 5.50 19.26 7.68
N PRO A 205 5.41 20.56 7.37
CA PRO A 205 6.40 21.20 6.51
C PRO A 205 7.81 20.96 7.04
N SER A 206 8.68 20.50 6.19
CA SER A 206 10.06 20.19 6.59
C SER A 206 11.04 20.45 5.44
N PRO A 207 12.32 20.70 5.75
CA PRO A 207 13.34 20.81 4.73
C PRO A 207 13.46 19.58 3.82
N THR A 208 13.16 18.39 4.34
CA THR A 208 13.19 17.14 3.58
C THR A 208 12.07 17.08 2.53
N LEU A 209 10.86 17.47 2.89
CA LEU A 209 9.77 17.59 1.91
C LEU A 209 10.06 18.65 0.87
N GLN A 210 10.63 19.80 1.29
CA GLN A 210 11.04 20.85 0.37
C GLN A 210 12.15 20.42 -0.57
N MET A 211 13.07 19.55 -0.14
CA MET A 211 14.12 19.00 -1.00
C MET A 211 13.56 18.09 -2.11
N LEU A 212 12.40 17.46 -1.87
CA LEU A 212 11.77 16.50 -2.78
C LEU A 212 10.70 17.15 -3.68
N SER A 213 10.36 18.40 -3.46
CA SER A 213 9.41 19.17 -4.29
C SER A 213 10.10 19.87 -5.44
#